data_aa82220d121acdaa74341031033df069
#
_entry.id   aa82220d121acdaa74341031033df069
#
_cell.length_a   1.000
_cell.length_b   1.000
_cell.length_c   1.000
_cell.angle_alpha   90.00
_cell.angle_beta   90.00
_cell.angle_gamma   90.00
#
_symmetry.space_group_name_H-M   'P 1'
#
loop_
_entity.id
_entity.type
_entity.pdbx_description
1 polymer ?
#
loop_
_entity_poly.entity_id
_entity_poly.type
_entity_poly.pdbx_seq_one_letter_code
_entity_poly.pdbx_strand_id
1 'polypeptide(L)'
;MMSIGNYMLENNPKLNIVCTSAQRFVEDYFKSKNKNQKSTSVSETFNNYYRSADVLLVDDIQYLAGKQGSQDEFFKLFEILNENGKQIIVTSDRKACDLDIMDRLKSRFGWGMQVDVRKPDKELRKNILKNKLNILIANPSDVSDDALDYIATHFEDNIRELEGALRRFVYYCASFNFEYSLDNAIISLESILPSDRDSGKDSSVKNIEFVKNKVANYFNINVKELTGNSRKQEIVYPRSIAMYLLRTKYNVGLKKIGECFGNKDH
;
A
#
# COMPACT_ATOMS: atom_id res chain seq x y z
N MET A 1 2.71 15.38 2.68
CA MET A 1 3.21 16.27 3.78
C MET A 1 4.69 16.59 3.66
N MET A 2 5.61 15.61 3.73
CA MET A 2 7.08 15.87 3.68
C MET A 2 7.53 16.70 2.47
N SER A 3 6.98 16.44 1.27
CA SER A 3 7.32 17.21 0.07
C SER A 3 6.98 18.71 0.18
N ILE A 4 5.88 19.03 0.87
CA ILE A 4 5.49 20.41 1.13
C ILE A 4 6.51 21.08 2.07
N GLY A 5 6.87 20.38 3.16
CA GLY A 5 7.87 20.88 4.10
C GLY A 5 9.23 21.10 3.43
N ASN A 6 9.71 20.17 2.62
CA ASN A 6 10.95 20.32 1.87
C ASN A 6 10.90 21.51 0.90
N TYR A 7 9.82 21.64 0.14
CA TYR A 7 9.64 22.77 -0.77
C TYR A 7 9.66 24.13 -0.03
N MET A 8 9.03 24.19 1.15
CA MET A 8 9.06 25.42 1.96
C MET A 8 10.46 25.74 2.49
N LEU A 9 11.24 24.72 2.92
CA LEU A 9 12.62 24.90 3.36
C LEU A 9 13.56 25.28 2.22
N GLU A 10 13.37 24.76 1.02
CA GLU A 10 14.13 25.16 -0.17
C GLU A 10 13.93 26.64 -0.49
N ASN A 11 12.71 27.16 -0.32
CA ASN A 11 12.41 28.58 -0.56
C ASN A 11 12.76 29.48 0.63
N ASN A 12 12.72 28.98 1.85
CA ASN A 12 13.09 29.71 3.06
C ASN A 12 13.72 28.78 4.11
N PRO A 13 15.06 28.63 4.10
CA PRO A 13 15.78 27.73 5.01
C PRO A 13 15.71 28.12 6.49
N LYS A 14 15.19 29.31 6.84
CA LYS A 14 15.09 29.79 8.23
C LYS A 14 13.76 29.36 8.90
N LEU A 15 12.83 28.78 8.16
CA LEU A 15 11.55 28.36 8.73
C LEU A 15 11.73 27.21 9.74
N ASN A 16 11.11 27.37 10.90
CA ASN A 16 10.97 26.29 11.86
C ASN A 16 9.73 25.46 11.49
N ILE A 17 9.95 24.33 10.80
CA ILE A 17 8.89 23.43 10.38
C ILE A 17 8.78 22.26 11.35
N VAL A 18 7.65 22.15 12.04
CA VAL A 18 7.32 21.00 12.88
C VAL A 18 6.43 20.06 12.09
N CYS A 19 6.92 18.84 11.84
CA CYS A 19 6.17 17.78 11.18
C CYS A 19 5.89 16.65 12.17
N THR A 20 4.62 16.31 12.37
CA THR A 20 4.18 15.28 13.32
C THR A 20 2.96 14.55 12.79
N SER A 21 2.64 13.39 13.39
CA SER A 21 1.31 12.77 13.23
C SER A 21 0.40 13.16 14.39
N ALA A 22 -0.91 13.17 14.18
CA ALA A 22 -1.86 13.40 15.26
C ALA A 22 -1.73 12.35 16.38
N GLN A 23 -1.34 11.11 16.04
CA GLN A 23 -1.04 10.09 17.03
C GLN A 23 0.11 10.51 17.94
N ARG A 24 1.23 10.94 17.37
CA ARG A 24 2.40 11.39 18.14
C ARG A 24 2.08 12.64 18.98
N PHE A 25 1.33 13.57 18.44
CA PHE A 25 0.83 14.73 19.21
C PHE A 25 0.05 14.28 20.45
N VAL A 26 -0.85 13.32 20.31
CA VAL A 26 -1.60 12.75 21.42
C VAL A 26 -0.68 12.11 22.46
N GLU A 27 0.28 11.30 22.03
CA GLU A 27 1.25 10.64 22.93
C GLU A 27 2.08 11.68 23.71
N ASP A 28 2.57 12.72 23.02
CA ASP A 28 3.37 13.78 23.62
C ASP A 28 2.54 14.61 24.61
N TYR A 29 1.25 14.87 24.29
CA TYR A 29 0.31 15.50 25.20
C TYR A 29 0.11 14.68 26.47
N PHE A 30 -0.14 13.37 26.36
CA PHE A 30 -0.28 12.50 27.54
C PHE A 30 0.99 12.41 28.37
N LYS A 31 2.17 12.36 27.76
CA LYS A 31 3.45 12.42 28.47
C LYS A 31 3.61 13.73 29.24
N SER A 32 3.20 14.86 28.66
CA SER A 32 3.27 16.17 29.29
C SER A 32 2.33 16.32 30.51
N LYS A 33 1.24 15.52 30.57
CA LYS A 33 0.25 15.52 31.65
C LYS A 33 0.58 14.51 32.77
N ASN A 34 1.46 13.54 32.56
CA ASN A 34 1.80 12.52 33.55
C ASN A 34 2.59 13.13 34.73
N LYS A 35 1.90 13.32 35.85
CA LYS A 35 2.41 13.94 37.10
C LYS A 35 3.55 13.19 37.78
N ASN A 36 3.86 11.94 37.37
CA ASN A 36 4.93 11.11 37.96
C ASN A 36 6.35 11.50 37.54
N GLN A 37 6.51 12.30 36.50
CA GLN A 37 7.76 12.98 36.20
C GLN A 37 7.68 14.42 36.73
N LYS A 38 8.22 14.64 37.91
CA LYS A 38 8.36 15.94 38.58
C LYS A 38 9.30 16.87 37.79
N SER A 39 8.93 17.27 36.60
CA SER A 39 9.61 18.36 35.93
C SER A 39 8.59 19.19 35.14
N THR A 40 8.40 20.40 35.58
CA THR A 40 7.83 21.54 34.84
C THR A 40 8.40 21.58 33.41
N SER A 41 9.59 21.06 33.19
CA SER A 41 10.32 21.00 31.92
C SER A 41 9.60 20.21 30.81
N VAL A 42 8.86 19.13 31.10
CA VAL A 42 8.24 18.28 30.02
C VAL A 42 7.04 18.98 29.41
N SER A 43 6.20 19.61 30.23
CA SER A 43 5.06 20.40 29.73
C SER A 43 5.51 21.68 29.00
N GLU A 44 6.55 22.31 29.50
CA GLU A 44 7.18 23.46 28.82
C GLU A 44 7.82 23.06 27.51
N THR A 45 8.50 21.89 27.46
CA THR A 45 9.10 21.35 26.22
C THR A 45 8.04 21.06 25.17
N PHE A 46 6.91 20.43 25.54
CA PHE A 46 5.78 20.18 24.64
C PHE A 46 5.26 21.49 24.05
N ASN A 47 4.95 22.47 24.93
CA ASN A 47 4.42 23.76 24.49
C ASN A 47 5.42 24.52 23.62
N ASN A 48 6.70 24.59 24.02
CA ASN A 48 7.74 25.28 23.28
C ASN A 48 7.97 24.64 21.90
N TYR A 49 7.98 23.31 21.82
CA TYR A 49 8.19 22.57 20.58
C TYR A 49 7.11 22.89 19.54
N TYR A 50 5.83 22.76 19.91
CA TYR A 50 4.75 22.97 18.95
C TYR A 50 4.43 24.44 18.67
N ARG A 51 4.52 25.31 19.70
CA ARG A 51 4.21 26.75 19.56
C ARG A 51 5.31 27.55 18.87
N SER A 52 6.55 27.07 18.85
CA SER A 52 7.64 27.72 18.14
C SER A 52 7.60 27.52 16.62
N ALA A 53 6.73 26.67 16.12
CA ALA A 53 6.62 26.37 14.70
C ALA A 53 6.20 27.60 13.88
N ASP A 54 6.92 27.87 12.80
CA ASP A 54 6.48 28.76 11.74
C ASP A 54 5.49 28.05 10.82
N VAL A 55 5.69 26.72 10.66
CA VAL A 55 4.82 25.85 9.90
C VAL A 55 4.58 24.56 10.70
N LEU A 56 3.31 24.26 10.98
CA LEU A 56 2.92 23.01 11.62
C LEU A 56 2.28 22.08 10.59
N LEU A 57 2.91 20.93 10.36
CA LEU A 57 2.41 19.86 9.49
C LEU A 57 1.92 18.71 10.36
N VAL A 58 0.62 18.39 10.30
CA VAL A 58 0.02 17.29 11.10
C VAL A 58 -0.61 16.24 10.19
N ASP A 59 -0.09 15.04 10.24
CA ASP A 59 -0.59 13.92 9.45
C ASP A 59 -1.65 13.13 10.20
N ASP A 60 -2.65 12.63 9.45
CA ASP A 60 -3.70 11.75 9.97
C ASP A 60 -4.50 12.36 11.13
N ILE A 61 -5.07 13.56 10.93
CA ILE A 61 -5.81 14.30 11.97
C ILE A 61 -7.01 13.53 12.56
N GLN A 62 -7.54 12.53 11.84
CA GLN A 62 -8.60 11.64 12.32
C GLN A 62 -8.23 10.87 13.59
N TYR A 63 -6.95 10.74 13.91
CA TYR A 63 -6.49 10.14 15.17
C TYR A 63 -6.85 10.92 16.43
N LEU A 64 -7.30 12.16 16.30
CA LEU A 64 -7.87 12.94 17.41
C LEU A 64 -9.28 12.48 17.80
N ALA A 65 -9.98 11.70 16.95
CA ALA A 65 -11.32 11.22 17.21
C ALA A 65 -11.41 10.52 18.58
N GLY A 66 -12.46 10.83 19.34
CA GLY A 66 -12.72 10.26 20.67
C GLY A 66 -11.75 10.70 21.79
N LYS A 67 -10.77 11.59 21.52
CA LYS A 67 -9.74 12.01 22.51
C LYS A 67 -9.93 13.47 22.92
N GLN A 68 -11.00 13.76 23.68
CA GLN A 68 -11.45 15.11 24.00
C GLN A 68 -10.32 16.01 24.52
N GLY A 69 -9.54 15.56 25.51
CA GLY A 69 -8.44 16.37 26.08
C GLY A 69 -7.35 16.74 25.07
N SER A 70 -7.06 15.84 24.13
CA SER A 70 -6.10 16.12 23.05
C SER A 70 -6.69 17.05 21.99
N GLN A 71 -8.00 16.97 21.72
CA GLN A 71 -8.69 17.89 20.82
C GLN A 71 -8.69 19.32 21.41
N ASP A 72 -8.96 19.46 22.71
CA ASP A 72 -8.93 20.75 23.40
C ASP A 72 -7.53 21.40 23.33
N GLU A 73 -6.48 20.60 23.54
CA GLU A 73 -5.10 21.10 23.46
C GLU A 73 -4.69 21.45 22.03
N PHE A 74 -5.07 20.61 21.06
CA PHE A 74 -4.83 20.89 19.65
C PHE A 74 -5.57 22.16 19.19
N PHE A 75 -6.80 22.36 19.64
CA PHE A 75 -7.56 23.59 19.36
C PHE A 75 -6.84 24.83 19.89
N LYS A 76 -6.33 24.81 21.15
CA LYS A 76 -5.54 25.91 21.70
C LYS A 76 -4.28 26.19 20.90
N LEU A 77 -3.56 25.12 20.52
CA LEU A 77 -2.37 25.25 19.69
C LEU A 77 -2.72 25.89 18.34
N PHE A 78 -3.79 25.42 17.71
CA PHE A 78 -4.29 25.96 16.45
C PHE A 78 -4.57 27.46 16.54
N GLU A 79 -5.31 27.90 17.57
CA GLU A 79 -5.62 29.33 17.78
C GLU A 79 -4.36 30.15 17.95
N ILE A 80 -3.41 29.71 18.80
CA ILE A 80 -2.15 30.42 19.02
C ILE A 80 -1.35 30.56 17.74
N LEU A 81 -1.21 29.52 16.96
CA LEU A 81 -0.46 29.55 15.70
C LEU A 81 -1.18 30.44 14.67
N ASN A 82 -2.48 30.33 14.56
CA ASN A 82 -3.29 31.13 13.64
C ASN A 82 -3.24 32.63 13.97
N GLU A 83 -3.38 33.01 15.25
CA GLU A 83 -3.27 34.39 15.71
C GLU A 83 -1.89 35.01 15.44
N ASN A 84 -0.83 34.18 15.48
CA ASN A 84 0.53 34.60 15.16
C ASN A 84 0.85 34.53 13.65
N GLY A 85 -0.13 34.30 12.79
CA GLY A 85 0.05 34.25 11.34
C GLY A 85 0.90 33.06 10.86
N LYS A 86 0.98 31.97 11.65
CA LYS A 86 1.75 30.77 11.30
C LYS A 86 0.94 29.86 10.38
N GLN A 87 1.63 29.09 9.56
CA GLN A 87 0.98 28.17 8.64
C GLN A 87 0.69 26.83 9.31
N ILE A 88 -0.55 26.36 9.19
CA ILE A 88 -0.96 25.01 9.64
C ILE A 88 -1.42 24.20 8.42
N ILE A 89 -0.92 22.98 8.27
CA ILE A 89 -1.33 22.05 7.22
C ILE A 89 -1.66 20.72 7.89
N VAL A 90 -2.88 20.24 7.67
CA VAL A 90 -3.34 18.94 8.19
C VAL A 90 -3.74 18.02 7.05
N THR A 91 -3.49 16.72 7.23
CA THR A 91 -4.04 15.70 6.32
C THR A 91 -5.10 14.88 7.03
N SER A 92 -6.02 14.32 6.25
CA SER A 92 -7.10 13.46 6.74
C SER A 92 -7.46 12.42 5.69
N ASP A 93 -7.96 11.27 6.13
CA ASP A 93 -8.53 10.23 5.28
C ASP A 93 -9.97 10.55 4.82
N ARG A 94 -10.58 11.62 5.38
CA ARG A 94 -11.94 12.05 5.10
C ARG A 94 -12.09 13.56 5.23
N LYS A 95 -13.22 14.09 4.77
CA LYS A 95 -13.53 15.53 4.86
C LYS A 95 -13.63 15.99 6.32
N ALA A 96 -13.35 17.27 6.56
CA ALA A 96 -13.41 17.84 7.91
C ALA A 96 -14.79 17.69 8.58
N CYS A 97 -15.90 17.79 7.82
CA CYS A 97 -17.26 17.59 8.31
C CYS A 97 -17.54 16.17 8.79
N ASP A 98 -16.85 15.16 8.22
CA ASP A 98 -17.05 13.74 8.50
C ASP A 98 -16.15 13.22 9.63
N LEU A 99 -15.28 14.08 10.18
CA LEU A 99 -14.41 13.75 11.30
C LEU A 99 -15.22 13.68 12.61
N ASP A 100 -14.94 12.68 13.43
CA ASP A 100 -15.50 12.58 14.79
C ASP A 100 -14.65 13.38 15.79
N ILE A 101 -14.63 14.70 15.61
CA ILE A 101 -13.93 15.67 16.44
C ILE A 101 -14.87 16.81 16.83
N MET A 102 -14.45 17.65 17.79
CA MET A 102 -15.25 18.79 18.24
C MET A 102 -15.60 19.77 17.11
N ASP A 103 -16.79 20.32 17.12
CA ASP A 103 -17.30 21.21 16.06
C ASP A 103 -16.44 22.46 15.84
N ARG A 104 -15.79 22.94 16.90
CA ARG A 104 -14.85 24.08 16.80
C ARG A 104 -13.69 23.76 15.86
N LEU A 105 -13.09 22.57 15.96
CA LEU A 105 -12.02 22.14 15.06
C LEU A 105 -12.54 21.93 13.65
N LYS A 106 -13.72 21.30 13.48
CA LYS A 106 -14.35 21.17 12.15
C LYS A 106 -14.53 22.52 11.48
N SER A 107 -15.01 23.51 12.23
CA SER A 107 -15.22 24.86 11.72
C SER A 107 -13.89 25.51 11.29
N ARG A 108 -12.81 25.36 12.09
CA ARG A 108 -11.48 25.90 11.74
C ARG A 108 -10.89 25.24 10.52
N PHE A 109 -11.01 23.93 10.40
CA PHE A 109 -10.55 23.20 9.20
C PHE A 109 -11.36 23.58 7.95
N GLY A 110 -12.65 23.89 8.13
CA GLY A 110 -13.54 24.35 7.06
C GLY A 110 -13.20 25.77 6.53
N TRP A 111 -12.57 26.62 7.35
CA TRP A 111 -12.17 27.97 6.93
C TRP A 111 -10.93 27.98 6.05
N GLY A 112 -10.07 26.97 6.20
CA GLY A 112 -8.85 26.84 5.42
C GLY A 112 -9.11 26.35 3.99
N MET A 113 -8.06 26.40 3.18
CA MET A 113 -8.07 25.78 1.85
C MET A 113 -8.11 24.27 1.98
N GLN A 114 -9.13 23.63 1.41
CA GLN A 114 -9.23 22.18 1.33
C GLN A 114 -8.89 21.70 -0.06
N VAL A 115 -8.00 20.73 -0.15
CA VAL A 115 -7.56 20.12 -1.41
C VAL A 115 -7.79 18.62 -1.35
N ASP A 116 -8.53 18.10 -2.33
CA ASP A 116 -8.77 16.68 -2.47
C ASP A 116 -7.63 16.02 -3.26
N VAL A 117 -6.98 15.03 -2.65
CA VAL A 117 -5.93 14.23 -3.29
C VAL A 117 -6.55 12.98 -3.87
N ARG A 118 -6.79 12.98 -5.17
CA ARG A 118 -7.40 11.88 -5.90
C ARG A 118 -6.45 10.71 -6.11
N LYS A 119 -7.02 9.53 -6.36
CA LYS A 119 -6.24 8.37 -6.81
C LYS A 119 -5.50 8.72 -8.10
N PRO A 120 -4.23 8.31 -8.25
CA PRO A 120 -3.48 8.54 -9.48
C PRO A 120 -4.06 7.72 -10.64
N ASP A 121 -4.06 8.29 -11.83
CA ASP A 121 -4.31 7.55 -13.05
C ASP A 121 -3.16 6.57 -13.36
N LYS A 122 -3.32 5.73 -14.39
CA LYS A 122 -2.31 4.73 -14.76
C LYS A 122 -0.96 5.34 -15.12
N GLU A 123 -0.97 6.45 -15.84
CA GLU A 123 0.25 7.16 -16.25
C GLU A 123 1.02 7.68 -15.03
N LEU A 124 0.33 8.33 -14.11
CA LEU A 124 0.92 8.82 -12.88
C LEU A 124 1.44 7.67 -12.00
N ARG A 125 0.71 6.54 -11.91
CA ARG A 125 1.19 5.35 -11.20
C ARG A 125 2.50 4.83 -11.80
N LYS A 126 2.59 4.78 -13.14
CA LYS A 126 3.81 4.37 -13.85
C LYS A 126 4.98 5.31 -13.56
N ASN A 127 4.73 6.61 -13.53
CA ASN A 127 5.74 7.61 -13.18
C ASN A 127 6.20 7.48 -11.72
N ILE A 128 5.27 7.19 -10.79
CA ILE A 128 5.61 6.89 -9.38
C ILE A 128 6.53 5.67 -9.31
N LEU A 129 6.22 4.59 -10.03
CA LEU A 129 7.06 3.38 -10.08
C LEU A 129 8.46 3.70 -10.62
N LYS A 130 8.58 4.46 -11.71
CA LYS A 130 9.87 4.89 -12.29
C LYS A 130 10.70 5.68 -11.29
N ASN A 131 10.09 6.64 -10.60
CA ASN A 131 10.78 7.43 -9.57
C ASN A 131 11.24 6.55 -8.39
N LYS A 132 10.45 5.56 -7.98
CA LYS A 132 10.84 4.63 -6.91
C LYS A 132 11.93 3.66 -7.32
N LEU A 133 11.98 3.25 -8.58
CA LEU A 133 13.06 2.42 -9.10
C LEU A 133 14.42 3.07 -8.95
N ASN A 134 14.54 4.38 -9.17
CA ASN A 134 15.79 5.13 -9.01
C ASN A 134 16.39 5.01 -7.59
N ILE A 135 15.56 4.67 -6.60
CA ILE A 135 15.98 4.47 -5.21
C ILE A 135 16.28 3.00 -4.91
N LEU A 136 15.62 2.08 -5.63
CA LEU A 136 15.66 0.65 -5.33
C LEU A 136 16.79 -0.10 -6.03
N ILE A 137 17.16 0.33 -7.22
CA ILE A 137 18.17 -0.34 -8.06
C ILE A 137 19.13 0.67 -8.69
N ALA A 138 20.36 0.22 -8.94
CA ALA A 138 21.40 1.06 -9.53
C ALA A 138 21.10 1.43 -11.00
N ASN A 139 20.53 0.51 -11.77
CA ASN A 139 20.22 0.70 -13.19
C ASN A 139 18.70 0.55 -13.43
N PRO A 140 17.89 1.59 -13.27
CA PRO A 140 16.46 1.55 -13.52
C PRO A 140 16.05 1.15 -14.94
N SER A 141 16.95 1.36 -15.91
CA SER A 141 16.75 0.99 -17.32
C SER A 141 16.69 -0.53 -17.57
N ASP A 142 17.18 -1.34 -16.63
CA ASP A 142 17.15 -2.80 -16.75
C ASP A 142 15.73 -3.37 -16.56
N VAL A 143 14.80 -2.56 -16.03
CA VAL A 143 13.40 -2.95 -15.80
C VAL A 143 12.58 -2.71 -17.06
N SER A 144 11.93 -3.76 -17.56
CA SER A 144 11.07 -3.62 -18.73
C SER A 144 9.87 -2.69 -18.45
N ASP A 145 9.55 -1.86 -19.42
CA ASP A 145 8.43 -0.92 -19.34
C ASP A 145 7.08 -1.68 -19.24
N ASP A 146 7.00 -2.88 -19.82
CA ASP A 146 5.84 -3.78 -19.74
C ASP A 146 5.62 -4.33 -18.33
N ALA A 147 6.70 -4.61 -17.58
CA ALA A 147 6.59 -5.02 -16.18
C ALA A 147 6.05 -3.88 -15.31
N LEU A 148 6.48 -2.64 -15.53
CA LEU A 148 5.94 -1.46 -14.84
C LEU A 148 4.49 -1.20 -15.22
N ASP A 149 4.16 -1.38 -16.48
CA ASP A 149 2.79 -1.24 -16.97
C ASP A 149 1.85 -2.28 -16.35
N TYR A 150 2.32 -3.51 -16.23
CA TYR A 150 1.61 -4.59 -15.54
C TYR A 150 1.34 -4.25 -14.07
N ILE A 151 2.36 -3.81 -13.34
CA ILE A 151 2.21 -3.41 -11.92
C ILE A 151 1.23 -2.24 -11.81
N ALA A 152 1.40 -1.20 -12.63
CA ALA A 152 0.52 -0.03 -12.63
C ALA A 152 -0.94 -0.36 -12.96
N THR A 153 -1.19 -1.42 -13.73
CA THR A 153 -2.55 -1.85 -14.12
C THR A 153 -3.24 -2.62 -12.99
N HIS A 154 -2.50 -3.48 -12.28
CA HIS A 154 -3.12 -4.40 -11.30
C HIS A 154 -3.15 -3.85 -9.86
N PHE A 155 -2.37 -2.81 -9.55
CA PHE A 155 -2.33 -2.18 -8.23
C PHE A 155 -2.79 -0.72 -8.31
N GLU A 156 -4.10 -0.53 -8.53
CA GLU A 156 -4.69 0.80 -8.76
C GLU A 156 -5.27 1.46 -7.51
N ASP A 157 -5.61 0.67 -6.49
CA ASP A 157 -6.37 1.16 -5.35
C ASP A 157 -5.52 1.92 -4.33
N ASN A 158 -4.26 1.52 -4.15
CA ASN A 158 -3.42 2.03 -3.08
C ASN A 158 -1.96 2.15 -3.52
N ILE A 159 -1.40 3.37 -3.41
CA ILE A 159 0.02 3.62 -3.75
C ILE A 159 0.96 2.78 -2.88
N ARG A 160 0.62 2.50 -1.62
CA ARG A 160 1.45 1.65 -0.74
C ARG A 160 1.51 0.22 -1.25
N GLU A 161 0.41 -0.31 -1.76
CA GLU A 161 0.36 -1.63 -2.40
C GLU A 161 1.13 -1.63 -3.72
N LEU A 162 0.99 -0.57 -4.53
CA LEU A 162 1.75 -0.37 -5.75
C LEU A 162 3.27 -0.38 -5.50
N GLU A 163 3.75 0.37 -4.50
CA GLU A 163 5.15 0.37 -4.09
C GLU A 163 5.59 -0.98 -3.49
N GLY A 164 4.72 -1.64 -2.73
CA GLY A 164 4.95 -2.96 -2.18
C GLY A 164 5.14 -4.02 -3.27
N ALA A 165 4.31 -3.97 -4.31
CA ALA A 165 4.41 -4.84 -5.48
C ALA A 165 5.74 -4.62 -6.23
N LEU A 166 6.12 -3.35 -6.46
CA LEU A 166 7.41 -3.02 -7.09
C LEU A 166 8.59 -3.58 -6.29
N ARG A 167 8.62 -3.35 -4.97
CA ARG A 167 9.70 -3.87 -4.11
C ARG A 167 9.77 -5.39 -4.16
N ARG A 168 8.63 -6.08 -4.09
CA ARG A 168 8.59 -7.54 -4.17
C ARG A 168 9.15 -8.05 -5.49
N PHE A 169 8.74 -7.46 -6.60
CA PHE A 169 9.26 -7.80 -7.93
C PHE A 169 10.77 -7.61 -8.01
N VAL A 170 11.27 -6.44 -7.60
CA VAL A 170 12.71 -6.12 -7.61
C VAL A 170 13.50 -7.11 -6.74
N TYR A 171 13.06 -7.37 -5.51
CA TYR A 171 13.74 -8.31 -4.61
C TYR A 171 13.68 -9.76 -5.11
N TYR A 172 12.57 -10.16 -5.72
CA TYR A 172 12.47 -11.49 -6.35
C TYR A 172 13.52 -11.65 -7.45
N CYS A 173 13.58 -10.73 -8.39
CA CYS A 173 14.56 -10.79 -9.48
C CYS A 173 16.01 -10.74 -8.95
N ALA A 174 16.31 -9.84 -8.01
CA ALA A 174 17.65 -9.73 -7.43
C ALA A 174 18.07 -11.00 -6.66
N SER A 175 17.15 -11.64 -5.93
CA SER A 175 17.45 -12.84 -5.13
C SER A 175 17.78 -14.07 -5.98
N PHE A 176 17.20 -14.16 -7.17
CA PHE A 176 17.39 -15.28 -8.08
C PHE A 176 18.26 -14.94 -9.30
N ASN A 177 18.80 -13.72 -9.35
CA ASN A 177 19.55 -13.19 -10.49
C ASN A 177 18.78 -13.30 -11.81
N PHE A 178 17.48 -12.98 -11.77
CA PHE A 178 16.61 -12.97 -12.93
C PHE A 178 16.54 -11.58 -13.56
N GLU A 179 16.21 -11.54 -14.86
CA GLU A 179 15.92 -10.30 -15.57
C GLU A 179 14.65 -9.65 -15.04
N TYR A 180 14.61 -8.32 -15.06
CA TYR A 180 13.42 -7.55 -14.65
C TYR A 180 12.38 -7.49 -15.78
N SER A 181 11.96 -8.66 -16.24
CA SER A 181 11.00 -8.85 -17.34
C SER A 181 9.55 -8.91 -16.87
N LEU A 182 8.62 -8.81 -17.83
CA LEU A 182 7.19 -8.98 -17.58
C LEU A 182 6.86 -10.36 -16.99
N ASP A 183 7.46 -11.43 -17.50
CA ASP A 183 7.19 -12.79 -17.01
C ASP A 183 7.55 -12.94 -15.54
N ASN A 184 8.69 -12.39 -15.14
CA ASN A 184 9.12 -12.41 -13.75
C ASN A 184 8.27 -11.49 -12.85
N ALA A 185 7.74 -10.39 -13.39
CA ALA A 185 6.75 -9.57 -12.67
C ALA A 185 5.47 -10.36 -12.40
N ILE A 186 4.93 -11.03 -13.40
CA ILE A 186 3.73 -11.88 -13.26
C ILE A 186 3.96 -12.97 -12.19
N ILE A 187 5.06 -13.71 -12.27
CA ILE A 187 5.38 -14.80 -11.33
C ILE A 187 5.53 -14.27 -9.90
N SER A 188 6.30 -13.20 -9.72
CA SER A 188 6.59 -12.65 -8.38
C SER A 188 5.37 -12.08 -7.69
N LEU A 189 4.40 -11.58 -8.45
CA LEU A 189 3.22 -10.87 -7.94
C LEU A 189 1.95 -11.73 -7.88
N GLU A 190 1.94 -12.90 -8.50
CA GLU A 190 0.76 -13.79 -8.59
C GLU A 190 0.05 -13.99 -7.24
N SER A 191 0.80 -14.11 -6.15
CA SER A 191 0.24 -14.38 -4.82
C SER A 191 -0.32 -13.15 -4.08
N ILE A 192 -0.02 -11.94 -4.57
CA ILE A 192 -0.46 -10.68 -3.96
C ILE A 192 -1.33 -9.85 -4.89
N LEU A 193 -1.56 -10.32 -6.11
CA LEU A 193 -2.53 -9.66 -6.98
C LEU A 193 -3.83 -9.49 -6.20
N PRO A 194 -4.46 -8.31 -6.26
CA PRO A 194 -5.81 -8.15 -5.77
C PRO A 194 -6.66 -9.17 -6.55
N SER A 195 -6.83 -10.33 -5.97
CA SER A 195 -7.81 -11.27 -6.51
C SER A 195 -9.14 -10.55 -6.44
N ASP A 196 -9.93 -10.59 -7.50
CA ASP A 196 -11.33 -10.23 -7.48
C ASP A 196 -11.99 -10.94 -6.28
N ARG A 197 -11.99 -10.28 -5.12
CA ARG A 197 -12.51 -10.82 -3.87
C ARG A 197 -14.01 -11.06 -3.94
N ASP A 198 -14.64 -10.64 -5.05
CA ASP A 198 -16.07 -10.80 -5.32
C ASP A 198 -16.43 -11.82 -6.42
N SER A 199 -15.47 -12.44 -7.10
CA SER A 199 -15.76 -13.50 -8.08
C SER A 199 -15.24 -14.86 -7.63
N GLY A 200 -15.81 -15.38 -6.55
CA GLY A 200 -15.47 -16.69 -5.97
C GLY A 200 -15.75 -17.92 -6.88
N LYS A 201 -15.99 -17.72 -8.17
CA LYS A 201 -16.21 -18.81 -9.15
C LYS A 201 -15.25 -18.77 -10.35
N ASP A 202 -14.70 -17.62 -10.73
CA ASP A 202 -13.92 -17.51 -11.98
C ASP A 202 -12.40 -17.72 -11.81
N SER A 203 -11.82 -17.36 -10.66
CA SER A 203 -10.39 -17.50 -10.43
C SER A 203 -9.90 -18.95 -10.44
N SER A 204 -10.71 -19.87 -9.88
CA SER A 204 -10.33 -21.29 -9.87
C SER A 204 -10.36 -21.93 -11.25
N VAL A 205 -11.17 -21.43 -12.20
CA VAL A 205 -11.22 -21.94 -13.58
C VAL A 205 -9.98 -21.45 -14.35
N LYS A 206 -9.63 -20.18 -14.24
CA LYS A 206 -8.41 -19.60 -14.85
C LYS A 206 -7.15 -20.30 -14.36
N ASN A 207 -7.03 -20.54 -13.06
CA ASN A 207 -5.90 -21.26 -12.47
C ASN A 207 -5.80 -22.71 -12.96
N ILE A 208 -6.94 -23.39 -13.11
CA ILE A 208 -6.99 -24.76 -13.63
C ILE A 208 -6.51 -24.81 -15.08
N GLU A 209 -6.97 -23.90 -15.94
CA GLU A 209 -6.52 -23.83 -17.33
C GLU A 209 -5.04 -23.45 -17.44
N PHE A 210 -4.59 -22.51 -16.65
CA PHE A 210 -3.19 -22.12 -16.59
C PHE A 210 -2.28 -23.30 -16.25
N VAL A 211 -2.57 -24.04 -15.16
CA VAL A 211 -1.77 -25.22 -14.75
C VAL A 211 -1.80 -26.31 -15.81
N LYS A 212 -2.97 -26.58 -16.41
CA LYS A 212 -3.10 -27.56 -17.50
C LYS A 212 -2.20 -27.21 -18.68
N ASN A 213 -2.23 -25.96 -19.13
CA ASN A 213 -1.42 -25.49 -20.24
C ASN A 213 0.08 -25.54 -19.94
N LYS A 214 0.49 -25.09 -18.75
CA LYS A 214 1.92 -25.09 -18.34
C LYS A 214 2.49 -26.51 -18.23
N VAL A 215 1.74 -27.43 -17.61
CA VAL A 215 2.17 -28.83 -17.48
C VAL A 215 2.17 -29.53 -18.84
N ALA A 216 1.16 -29.32 -19.67
CA ALA A 216 1.09 -29.89 -21.02
C ALA A 216 2.29 -29.42 -21.87
N ASN A 217 2.61 -28.13 -21.85
CA ASN A 217 3.77 -27.57 -22.56
C ASN A 217 5.10 -28.13 -22.02
N TYR A 218 5.25 -28.23 -20.70
CA TYR A 218 6.50 -28.73 -20.11
C TYR A 218 6.80 -30.18 -20.50
N PHE A 219 5.77 -31.03 -20.52
CA PHE A 219 5.89 -32.45 -20.90
C PHE A 219 5.66 -32.71 -22.40
N ASN A 220 5.46 -31.65 -23.19
CA ASN A 220 5.22 -31.73 -24.63
C ASN A 220 4.05 -32.64 -25.02
N ILE A 221 2.96 -32.55 -24.26
CA ILE A 221 1.71 -33.32 -24.47
C ILE A 221 0.53 -32.36 -24.71
N ASN A 222 -0.53 -32.89 -25.36
CA ASN A 222 -1.73 -32.08 -25.58
C ASN A 222 -2.60 -31.99 -24.32
N VAL A 223 -3.18 -30.82 -24.04
CA VAL A 223 -4.08 -30.61 -22.91
C VAL A 223 -5.28 -31.59 -22.94
N LYS A 224 -5.77 -31.97 -24.14
CA LYS A 224 -6.84 -32.96 -24.29
C LYS A 224 -6.39 -34.34 -23.82
N GLU A 225 -5.13 -34.71 -24.01
CA GLU A 225 -4.58 -36.01 -23.53
C GLU A 225 -4.38 -35.96 -22.01
N LEU A 226 -3.95 -34.82 -21.47
CA LEU A 226 -3.81 -34.62 -20.03
C LEU A 226 -5.14 -34.81 -19.27
N THR A 227 -6.23 -34.32 -19.84
CA THR A 227 -7.59 -34.43 -19.26
C THR A 227 -8.35 -35.69 -19.69
N GLY A 228 -7.81 -36.43 -20.66
CA GLY A 228 -8.43 -37.67 -21.21
C GLY A 228 -8.30 -38.90 -20.32
N ASN A 229 -8.85 -40.03 -20.81
CA ASN A 229 -8.88 -41.29 -20.07
C ASN A 229 -7.63 -42.17 -20.25
N SER A 230 -6.58 -41.65 -20.89
CA SER A 230 -5.34 -42.40 -21.09
C SER A 230 -4.72 -42.85 -19.77
N ARG A 231 -4.28 -44.12 -19.71
CA ARG A 231 -3.57 -44.73 -18.59
C ARG A 231 -2.08 -44.91 -18.87
N LYS A 232 -1.57 -44.40 -20.01
CA LYS A 232 -0.13 -44.41 -20.32
C LYS A 232 0.65 -43.60 -19.28
N GLN A 233 1.76 -44.14 -18.82
CA GLN A 233 2.57 -43.55 -17.76
C GLN A 233 3.06 -42.15 -18.13
N GLU A 234 3.34 -41.92 -19.40
CA GLU A 234 3.73 -40.63 -20.01
C GLU A 234 2.67 -39.51 -19.83
N ILE A 235 1.40 -39.88 -19.62
CA ILE A 235 0.28 -38.95 -19.42
C ILE A 235 -0.18 -38.95 -17.97
N VAL A 236 -0.10 -40.08 -17.28
CA VAL A 236 -0.55 -40.20 -15.87
C VAL A 236 0.36 -39.37 -14.95
N TYR A 237 1.68 -39.42 -15.16
CA TYR A 237 2.64 -38.68 -14.35
C TYR A 237 2.46 -37.15 -14.46
N PRO A 238 2.43 -36.53 -15.65
CA PRO A 238 2.11 -35.12 -15.81
C PRO A 238 0.74 -34.73 -15.22
N ARG A 239 -0.26 -35.59 -15.39
CA ARG A 239 -1.60 -35.37 -14.81
C ARG A 239 -1.55 -35.29 -13.29
N SER A 240 -0.84 -36.21 -12.64
CA SER A 240 -0.68 -36.21 -11.18
C SER A 240 0.03 -34.94 -10.70
N ILE A 241 1.04 -34.47 -11.41
CA ILE A 241 1.73 -33.21 -11.12
C ILE A 241 0.77 -32.02 -11.23
N ALA A 242 -0.04 -31.96 -12.30
CA ALA A 242 -1.02 -30.91 -12.48
C ALA A 242 -2.06 -30.89 -11.34
N MET A 243 -2.59 -32.06 -10.97
CA MET A 243 -3.54 -32.19 -9.86
C MET A 243 -2.91 -31.80 -8.52
N TYR A 244 -1.68 -32.23 -8.26
CA TYR A 244 -0.92 -31.87 -7.06
C TYR A 244 -0.67 -30.36 -6.95
N LEU A 245 -0.25 -29.70 -8.03
CA LEU A 245 -0.04 -28.24 -8.08
C LEU A 245 -1.34 -27.49 -7.83
N LEU A 246 -2.44 -27.90 -8.42
CA LEU A 246 -3.75 -27.30 -8.19
C LEU A 246 -4.19 -27.42 -6.73
N ARG A 247 -3.89 -28.54 -6.08
CA ARG A 247 -4.22 -28.73 -4.67
C ARG A 247 -3.33 -27.94 -3.74
N THR A 248 -2.01 -28.02 -3.92
CA THR A 248 -1.03 -27.48 -2.97
C THR A 248 -0.77 -26.00 -3.17
N LYS A 249 -0.67 -25.56 -4.43
CA LYS A 249 -0.32 -24.17 -4.76
C LYS A 249 -1.55 -23.26 -4.92
N TYR A 250 -2.63 -23.81 -5.49
CA TYR A 250 -3.83 -23.00 -5.79
C TYR A 250 -5.03 -23.33 -4.87
N ASN A 251 -4.86 -24.23 -3.92
CA ASN A 251 -5.85 -24.63 -2.93
C ASN A 251 -7.23 -25.01 -3.53
N VAL A 252 -7.23 -25.58 -4.74
CA VAL A 252 -8.44 -26.03 -5.42
C VAL A 252 -9.01 -27.25 -4.70
N GLY A 253 -10.34 -27.30 -4.51
CA GLY A 253 -11.02 -28.43 -3.88
C GLY A 253 -10.87 -29.73 -4.68
N LEU A 254 -10.63 -30.86 -4.00
CA LEU A 254 -10.40 -32.17 -4.62
C LEU A 254 -11.51 -32.59 -5.60
N LYS A 255 -12.76 -32.37 -5.24
CA LYS A 255 -13.91 -32.65 -6.11
C LYS A 255 -13.82 -31.91 -7.45
N LYS A 256 -13.48 -30.59 -7.39
CA LYS A 256 -13.34 -29.75 -8.57
C LYS A 256 -12.13 -30.16 -9.43
N ILE A 257 -11.04 -30.60 -8.79
CA ILE A 257 -9.89 -31.17 -9.51
C ILE A 257 -10.28 -32.42 -10.27
N GLY A 258 -10.98 -33.37 -9.61
CA GLY A 258 -11.47 -34.60 -10.25
C GLY A 258 -12.35 -34.32 -11.48
N GLU A 259 -13.30 -33.39 -11.34
CA GLU A 259 -14.20 -32.96 -12.43
C GLU A 259 -13.42 -32.41 -13.63
N CYS A 260 -12.37 -31.58 -13.37
CA CYS A 260 -11.57 -30.93 -14.42
C CYS A 260 -10.61 -31.88 -15.16
N PHE A 261 -10.33 -33.06 -14.62
CA PHE A 261 -9.45 -34.08 -15.23
C PHE A 261 -10.20 -35.35 -15.66
N GLY A 262 -11.46 -35.21 -16.05
CA GLY A 262 -12.26 -36.30 -16.61
C GLY A 262 -12.93 -37.19 -15.56
N ASN A 263 -13.47 -36.62 -14.49
CA ASN A 263 -14.17 -37.26 -13.38
C ASN A 263 -13.37 -38.42 -12.75
N LYS A 264 -12.09 -38.16 -12.53
CA LYS A 264 -11.19 -39.15 -11.91
C LYS A 264 -11.19 -39.02 -10.41
N ASP A 265 -11.00 -40.16 -9.74
CA ASP A 265 -10.73 -40.20 -8.32
C ASP A 265 -9.42 -39.46 -8.00
N HIS A 266 -9.50 -38.63 -7.00
CA HIS A 266 -8.43 -37.79 -6.55
C HIS A 266 -7.61 -38.44 -5.44
#